data_d03befd9b9ee313614315856f247adeb
#
_entry.id   d03befd9b9ee313614315856f247adeb
#
_cell.length_a   1.000
_cell.length_b   1.000
_cell.length_c   1.000
_cell.angle_alpha   90.00
_cell.angle_beta   90.00
_cell.angle_gamma   90.00
#
_symmetry.space_group_name_H-M   'P 1'
#
loop_
_entity.id
_entity.type
_entity.pdbx_description
1 polymer ?
#
loop_
_entity_poly.entity_id
_entity_poly.type
_entity_poly.pdbx_seq_one_letter_code
_entity_poly.pdbx_strand_id
1 'polypeptide(L)'
;AVNNILDTKPVAKAQVTIYNFQLQPIGKGETNGEGLVEITPKGVPFIAVAEADKQKAYVRVVDGEEQSVSRFDVGGKDIQKGLKGFIYGERGVWRPGDTLHISFMLEDREKRIPDKHPVALEIYNPRGQFYTKMISTQGTNGFYTFAVPTQADDPTGLWNAYVKVGGTAFHKSLRIETIKPNRLKITLALPT
;
A
#
# COMPACT_ATOMS: atom_id res chain seq x y z
N ALA A 1 -4.25 -15.21 4.05
CA ALA A 1 -5.17 -14.64 5.04
C ALA A 1 -6.61 -14.74 4.54
N VAL A 2 -7.55 -15.00 5.45
CA VAL A 2 -9.00 -15.03 5.17
C VAL A 2 -9.66 -13.99 6.07
N ASN A 3 -10.34 -13.03 5.46
CA ASN A 3 -11.04 -11.95 6.15
C ASN A 3 -12.49 -11.87 5.68
N ASN A 4 -13.37 -11.45 6.58
CA ASN A 4 -14.75 -11.15 6.23
C ASN A 4 -14.80 -9.85 5.42
N ILE A 5 -15.50 -9.87 4.28
CA ILE A 5 -15.55 -8.73 3.36
C ILE A 5 -16.39 -7.56 3.91
N LEU A 6 -17.29 -7.79 4.85
CA LEU A 6 -18.19 -6.76 5.37
C LEU A 6 -17.55 -5.91 6.48
N ASP A 7 -16.77 -6.55 7.37
CA ASP A 7 -16.20 -5.88 8.55
C ASP A 7 -14.67 -6.01 8.63
N THR A 8 -14.05 -6.60 7.60
CA THR A 8 -12.61 -6.81 7.45
C THR A 8 -11.95 -7.63 8.56
N LYS A 9 -12.74 -8.20 9.48
CA LYS A 9 -12.20 -9.01 10.57
C LYS A 9 -11.64 -10.34 10.07
N PRO A 10 -10.58 -10.85 10.72
CA PRO A 10 -10.03 -12.15 10.39
C PRO A 10 -11.05 -13.27 10.68
N VAL A 11 -11.10 -14.24 9.77
CA VAL A 11 -11.95 -15.44 9.91
C VAL A 11 -11.09 -16.59 10.42
N ALA A 12 -11.26 -16.94 11.68
CA ALA A 12 -10.61 -18.10 12.29
C ALA A 12 -11.33 -19.40 11.88
N LYS A 13 -10.57 -20.52 11.86
CA LYS A 13 -11.09 -21.86 11.54
C LYS A 13 -11.73 -21.99 10.16
N ALA A 14 -11.40 -21.08 9.23
CA ALA A 14 -11.76 -21.26 7.84
C ALA A 14 -10.95 -22.43 7.24
N GLN A 15 -11.62 -23.36 6.59
CA GLN A 15 -10.97 -24.46 5.86
C GLN A 15 -10.45 -23.93 4.52
N VAL A 16 -9.16 -24.00 4.29
CA VAL A 16 -8.55 -23.59 3.02
C VAL A 16 -8.03 -24.81 2.29
N THR A 17 -8.48 -24.99 1.05
CA THR A 17 -8.04 -26.06 0.17
C THR A 17 -7.41 -25.49 -1.09
N ILE A 18 -6.23 -25.95 -1.44
CA ILE A 18 -5.54 -25.60 -2.68
C ILE A 18 -5.76 -26.72 -3.70
N TYR A 19 -6.14 -26.36 -4.90
CA TYR A 19 -6.38 -27.28 -6.01
C TYR A 19 -5.39 -27.00 -7.16
N ASN A 20 -5.05 -28.04 -7.90
CA ASN A 20 -4.36 -27.94 -9.18
C ASN A 20 -5.32 -27.60 -10.31
N PHE A 21 -4.81 -27.47 -11.56
CA PHE A 21 -5.64 -27.17 -12.75
C PHE A 21 -6.71 -28.22 -13.03
N GLN A 22 -6.49 -29.49 -12.66
CA GLN A 22 -7.45 -30.58 -12.77
C GLN A 22 -8.46 -30.61 -11.60
N LEU A 23 -8.45 -29.59 -10.74
CA LEU A 23 -9.29 -29.48 -9.55
C LEU A 23 -9.09 -30.63 -8.53
N GLN A 24 -7.92 -31.23 -8.51
CA GLN A 24 -7.54 -32.16 -7.48
C GLN A 24 -6.95 -31.40 -6.28
N PRO A 25 -7.32 -31.74 -5.05
CA PRO A 25 -6.77 -31.07 -3.86
C PRO A 25 -5.29 -31.45 -3.66
N ILE A 26 -4.43 -30.44 -3.61
CA ILE A 26 -2.98 -30.61 -3.45
C ILE A 26 -2.45 -30.04 -2.14
N GLY A 27 -3.29 -29.41 -1.33
CA GLY A 27 -2.98 -28.91 -0.01
C GLY A 27 -4.22 -28.47 0.75
N LYS A 28 -4.21 -28.61 2.07
CA LYS A 28 -5.30 -28.19 2.96
C LYS A 28 -4.72 -27.63 4.24
N GLY A 29 -5.43 -26.65 4.83
CA GLY A 29 -5.11 -26.07 6.12
C GLY A 29 -6.31 -25.35 6.72
N GLU A 30 -6.19 -24.96 7.96
CA GLU A 30 -7.20 -24.22 8.71
C GLU A 30 -6.60 -22.91 9.21
N THR A 31 -7.34 -21.80 9.12
CA THR A 31 -6.87 -20.50 9.58
C THR A 31 -6.84 -20.41 11.12
N ASN A 32 -5.81 -19.76 11.63
CA ASN A 32 -5.67 -19.44 13.05
C ASN A 32 -6.60 -18.29 13.49
N GLY A 33 -6.46 -17.83 14.74
CA GLY A 33 -7.26 -16.70 15.29
C GLY A 33 -7.07 -15.39 14.55
N GLU A 34 -5.97 -15.23 13.81
CA GLU A 34 -5.65 -14.05 12.99
C GLU A 34 -6.08 -14.22 11.52
N GLY A 35 -6.83 -15.30 11.21
CA GLY A 35 -7.25 -15.59 9.84
C GLY A 35 -6.13 -16.05 8.93
N LEU A 36 -4.97 -16.44 9.47
CA LEU A 36 -3.80 -16.84 8.69
C LEU A 36 -3.69 -18.35 8.61
N VAL A 37 -3.25 -18.86 7.46
CA VAL A 37 -2.89 -20.26 7.25
C VAL A 37 -1.71 -20.34 6.31
N GLU A 38 -0.78 -21.24 6.61
CA GLU A 38 0.35 -21.58 5.75
C GLU A 38 0.15 -23.01 5.23
N ILE A 39 0.20 -23.16 3.90
CA ILE A 39 -0.02 -24.45 3.24
C ILE A 39 1.10 -24.65 2.21
N THR A 40 1.82 -25.76 2.31
CA THR A 40 2.77 -26.18 1.28
C THR A 40 2.07 -27.15 0.33
N PRO A 41 1.73 -26.74 -0.91
CA PRO A 41 1.03 -27.59 -1.84
C PRO A 41 1.92 -28.69 -2.42
N LYS A 42 1.35 -29.86 -2.69
CA LYS A 42 2.04 -30.99 -3.36
C LYS A 42 1.89 -30.93 -4.88
N GLY A 43 2.32 -29.82 -5.49
CA GLY A 43 2.24 -29.59 -6.94
C GLY A 43 2.00 -28.12 -7.28
N VAL A 44 1.72 -27.86 -8.56
CA VAL A 44 1.45 -26.52 -9.06
C VAL A 44 0.05 -26.07 -8.66
N PRO A 45 -0.09 -25.01 -7.84
CA PRO A 45 -1.40 -24.52 -7.42
C PRO A 45 -2.11 -23.80 -8.59
N PHE A 46 -3.43 -23.89 -8.62
CA PHE A 46 -4.28 -23.21 -9.60
C PHE A 46 -5.31 -22.32 -8.91
N ILE A 47 -6.03 -22.86 -7.92
CA ILE A 47 -7.06 -22.11 -7.19
C ILE A 47 -7.02 -22.49 -5.71
N ALA A 48 -7.18 -21.50 -4.85
CA ALA A 48 -7.42 -21.69 -3.42
C ALA A 48 -8.89 -21.40 -3.12
N VAL A 49 -9.50 -22.25 -2.31
CA VAL A 49 -10.88 -22.13 -1.86
C VAL A 49 -10.88 -22.07 -0.36
N ALA A 50 -11.44 -21.01 0.21
CA ALA A 50 -11.68 -20.88 1.64
C ALA A 50 -13.17 -21.07 1.94
N GLU A 51 -13.46 -21.88 2.95
CA GLU A 51 -14.82 -22.20 3.38
C GLU A 51 -14.99 -21.89 4.87
N ALA A 52 -16.00 -21.10 5.23
CA ALA A 52 -16.40 -20.82 6.60
C ALA A 52 -17.91 -20.49 6.64
N ASP A 53 -18.62 -20.90 7.67
CA ASP A 53 -20.04 -20.56 7.92
C ASP A 53 -20.96 -20.68 6.70
N LYS A 54 -20.81 -21.75 5.93
CA LYS A 54 -21.52 -22.01 4.67
C LYS A 54 -21.22 -21.02 3.55
N GLN A 55 -20.21 -20.18 3.71
CA GLN A 55 -19.72 -19.27 2.68
C GLN A 55 -18.44 -19.83 2.04
N LYS A 56 -18.21 -19.48 0.80
CA LYS A 56 -17.01 -19.86 0.06
C LYS A 56 -16.39 -18.64 -0.61
N ALA A 57 -15.08 -18.55 -0.52
CA ALA A 57 -14.29 -17.58 -1.26
C ALA A 57 -13.29 -18.32 -2.16
N TYR A 58 -13.03 -17.76 -3.32
CA TYR A 58 -12.17 -18.34 -4.34
C TYR A 58 -11.11 -17.33 -4.74
N VAL A 59 -9.85 -17.77 -4.84
CA VAL A 59 -8.77 -16.97 -5.41
C VAL A 59 -7.92 -17.83 -6.33
N ARG A 60 -7.66 -17.34 -7.55
CA ARG A 60 -6.71 -17.98 -8.46
C ARG A 60 -5.29 -17.67 -7.98
N VAL A 61 -4.44 -18.69 -8.00
CA VAL A 61 -3.04 -18.62 -7.52
C VAL A 61 -2.09 -19.07 -8.62
N VAL A 62 -2.29 -18.53 -9.81
CA VAL A 62 -1.48 -18.80 -11.01
C VAL A 62 -0.60 -17.59 -11.28
N ASP A 63 0.64 -17.82 -11.72
CA ASP A 63 1.54 -16.75 -12.13
C ASP A 63 0.87 -15.88 -13.21
N GLY A 64 0.89 -14.56 -13.01
CA GLY A 64 0.27 -13.57 -13.89
C GLY A 64 -1.21 -13.28 -13.62
N GLU A 65 -1.82 -13.91 -12.64
CA GLU A 65 -3.20 -13.64 -12.18
C GLU A 65 -3.23 -12.86 -10.86
N GLU A 66 -2.09 -12.31 -10.44
CA GLU A 66 -2.06 -11.40 -9.31
C GLU A 66 -3.01 -10.23 -9.57
N GLN A 67 -3.69 -9.78 -8.53
CA GLN A 67 -4.53 -8.58 -8.65
C GLN A 67 -3.68 -7.44 -9.21
N SER A 68 -4.17 -6.82 -10.30
CA SER A 68 -3.48 -5.67 -10.88
C SER A 68 -3.31 -4.58 -9.84
N VAL A 69 -2.09 -4.40 -9.42
CA VAL A 69 -1.65 -3.31 -8.54
C VAL A 69 -1.13 -2.11 -9.35
N SER A 70 -1.44 -2.07 -10.65
CA SER A 70 -0.98 -1.02 -11.58
C SER A 70 -1.42 0.39 -11.18
N ARG A 71 -2.45 0.51 -10.33
CA ARG A 71 -2.89 1.78 -9.74
C ARG A 71 -2.13 2.14 -8.46
N PHE A 72 -1.36 1.22 -7.92
CA PHE A 72 -0.52 1.41 -6.75
C PHE A 72 0.93 1.42 -7.19
N ASP A 73 1.73 2.30 -6.60
CA ASP A 73 3.18 2.29 -6.80
C ASP A 73 3.78 1.12 -5.99
N VAL A 74 3.74 -0.06 -6.58
CA VAL A 74 4.31 -1.30 -6.02
C VAL A 74 5.67 -1.63 -6.61
N GLY A 75 6.25 -0.71 -7.38
CA GLY A 75 7.62 -0.84 -7.88
C GLY A 75 8.54 -1.07 -6.69
N GLY A 76 9.03 -2.29 -6.57
CA GLY A 76 9.99 -2.66 -5.54
C GLY A 76 11.20 -1.73 -5.65
N LYS A 77 11.36 -0.83 -4.68
CA LYS A 77 12.51 0.06 -4.68
C LYS A 77 13.75 -0.75 -4.34
N ASP A 78 14.83 -0.44 -5.04
CA ASP A 78 16.14 -1.02 -4.82
C ASP A 78 16.51 -0.95 -3.34
N ILE A 79 17.11 -2.04 -2.85
CA ILE A 79 17.67 -2.07 -1.50
C ILE A 79 18.82 -1.08 -1.48
N GLN A 80 18.65 0.03 -0.80
CA GLN A 80 19.69 1.02 -0.62
C GLN A 80 20.43 0.77 0.69
N LYS A 81 21.70 0.37 0.60
CA LYS A 81 22.55 0.08 1.78
C LYS A 81 21.88 -0.88 2.79
N GLY A 82 21.15 -1.90 2.29
CA GLY A 82 20.45 -2.87 3.14
C GLY A 82 19.12 -2.42 3.73
N LEU A 83 18.67 -1.20 3.41
CA LEU A 83 17.38 -0.66 3.83
C LEU A 83 16.38 -0.69 2.68
N LYS A 84 15.15 -1.10 2.95
CA LYS A 84 14.01 -0.88 2.05
C LYS A 84 13.09 0.16 2.66
N GLY A 85 12.63 1.10 1.85
CA GLY A 85 11.69 2.13 2.29
C GLY A 85 10.58 2.34 1.28
N PHE A 86 9.37 2.51 1.77
CA PHE A 86 8.20 2.80 0.96
C PHE A 86 7.44 3.99 1.55
N ILE A 87 7.19 5.00 0.70
CA ILE A 87 6.44 6.21 1.07
C ILE A 87 5.06 6.13 0.41
N TYR A 88 4.00 6.34 1.17
CA TYR A 88 2.65 6.43 0.64
C TYR A 88 1.83 7.49 1.38
N GLY A 89 0.77 7.96 0.75
CA GLY A 89 -0.18 8.90 1.33
C GLY A 89 -1.56 8.25 1.47
N GLU A 90 -2.44 8.83 2.28
CA GLU A 90 -3.81 8.37 2.44
C GLU A 90 -4.63 8.51 1.14
N ARG A 91 -4.15 9.32 0.20
CA ARG A 91 -4.77 9.52 -1.12
C ARG A 91 -3.74 9.76 -2.21
N GLY A 92 -4.15 9.62 -3.47
CA GLY A 92 -3.27 9.83 -4.63
C GLY A 92 -3.14 11.30 -5.06
N VAL A 93 -4.11 12.15 -4.68
CA VAL A 93 -4.16 13.58 -5.04
C VAL A 93 -4.70 14.36 -3.86
N TRP A 94 -4.05 15.47 -3.52
CA TRP A 94 -4.47 16.43 -2.51
C TRP A 94 -4.85 17.77 -3.14
N ARG A 95 -5.49 18.64 -2.37
CA ARG A 95 -5.78 20.03 -2.75
C ARG A 95 -4.87 20.96 -1.97
N PRO A 96 -4.55 22.15 -2.51
CA PRO A 96 -3.97 23.21 -1.69
C PRO A 96 -4.86 23.48 -0.46
N GLY A 97 -4.26 23.60 0.71
CA GLY A 97 -4.96 23.74 1.99
C GLY A 97 -5.25 22.42 2.72
N ASP A 98 -5.08 21.26 2.05
CA ASP A 98 -5.19 19.96 2.71
C ASP A 98 -3.95 19.70 3.59
N THR A 99 -4.13 18.89 4.63
CA THR A 99 -3.01 18.26 5.33
C THR A 99 -2.65 16.95 4.62
N LEU A 100 -1.41 16.83 4.18
CA LEU A 100 -0.89 15.60 3.57
C LEU A 100 -0.50 14.63 4.68
N HIS A 101 -1.27 13.56 4.86
CA HIS A 101 -0.91 12.46 5.74
C HIS A 101 -0.04 11.47 4.97
N ILE A 102 1.24 11.49 5.28
CA ILE A 102 2.27 10.70 4.62
C ILE A 102 2.75 9.64 5.58
N SER A 103 2.76 8.40 5.13
CA SER A 103 3.30 7.27 5.87
C SER A 103 4.56 6.76 5.17
N PHE A 104 5.53 6.37 5.97
CA PHE A 104 6.75 5.74 5.53
C PHE A 104 6.94 4.42 6.24
N MET A 105 7.14 3.37 5.49
CA MET A 105 7.47 2.04 6.00
C MET A 105 8.94 1.75 5.73
N LEU A 106 9.68 1.44 6.79
CA LEU A 106 11.09 1.07 6.76
C LEU A 106 11.24 -0.42 7.10
N GLU A 107 11.84 -1.18 6.21
CA GLU A 107 12.31 -2.54 6.47
C GLU A 107 13.83 -2.53 6.62
N ASP A 108 14.29 -2.86 7.83
CA ASP A 108 15.70 -3.03 8.19
C ASP A 108 15.90 -4.43 8.73
N ARG A 109 16.10 -5.41 7.82
CA ARG A 109 16.27 -6.83 8.19
C ARG A 109 17.54 -7.08 9.00
N GLU A 110 18.56 -6.30 8.77
CA GLU A 110 19.86 -6.48 9.39
C GLU A 110 20.02 -5.66 10.68
N LYS A 111 18.97 -4.94 11.09
CA LYS A 111 18.96 -4.07 12.29
C LYS A 111 20.15 -3.10 12.33
N ARG A 112 20.44 -2.47 11.19
CA ARG A 112 21.53 -1.50 11.02
C ARG A 112 21.20 -0.14 11.62
N ILE A 113 19.92 0.14 11.76
CA ILE A 113 19.42 1.40 12.29
C ILE A 113 19.20 1.22 13.80
N PRO A 114 19.86 2.04 14.64
CA PRO A 114 19.64 2.02 16.09
C PRO A 114 18.19 2.36 16.47
N ASP A 115 17.74 1.88 17.61
CA ASP A 115 16.45 2.25 18.16
C ASP A 115 16.34 3.77 18.29
N LYS A 116 15.17 4.33 17.97
CA LYS A 116 14.88 5.78 17.99
C LYS A 116 15.78 6.61 17.05
N HIS A 117 16.35 5.99 16.02
CA HIS A 117 17.07 6.74 15.00
C HIS A 117 16.14 7.74 14.31
N PRO A 118 16.57 8.99 14.08
CA PRO A 118 15.71 9.98 13.45
C PRO A 118 15.45 9.64 11.98
N VAL A 119 14.16 9.66 11.62
CA VAL A 119 13.67 9.59 10.25
C VAL A 119 13.17 10.98 9.87
N ALA A 120 13.78 11.59 8.85
CA ALA A 120 13.48 12.94 8.43
C ALA A 120 12.70 12.93 7.11
N LEU A 121 11.51 13.54 7.09
CA LEU A 121 10.76 13.86 5.88
C LEU A 121 11.08 15.29 5.45
N GLU A 122 11.48 15.47 4.20
CA GLU A 122 11.66 16.78 3.56
C GLU A 122 10.70 16.89 2.37
N ILE A 123 10.01 18.03 2.27
CA ILE A 123 9.05 18.31 1.19
C ILE A 123 9.56 19.50 0.38
N TYR A 124 9.43 19.35 -0.94
CA TYR A 124 9.77 20.39 -1.91
C TYR A 124 8.57 20.65 -2.82
N ASN A 125 8.29 21.90 -3.11
CA ASN A 125 7.22 22.32 -4.00
C ASN A 125 7.55 22.00 -5.50
N PRO A 126 6.61 22.20 -6.45
CA PRO A 126 6.84 21.90 -7.86
C PRO A 126 7.98 22.71 -8.51
N ARG A 127 8.39 23.82 -7.90
CA ARG A 127 9.52 24.65 -8.35
C ARG A 127 10.86 24.17 -7.79
N GLY A 128 10.87 23.05 -7.04
CA GLY A 128 12.08 22.54 -6.37
C GLY A 128 12.49 23.31 -5.14
N GLN A 129 11.67 24.24 -4.64
CA GLN A 129 11.96 25.00 -3.44
C GLN A 129 11.62 24.17 -2.21
N PHE A 130 12.49 24.23 -1.21
CA PHE A 130 12.25 23.60 0.09
C PHE A 130 10.99 24.18 0.73
N TYR A 131 10.09 23.30 1.18
CA TYR A 131 8.84 23.68 1.82
C TYR A 131 8.88 23.43 3.33
N THR A 132 9.14 22.20 3.73
CA THR A 132 9.20 21.87 5.17
C THR A 132 10.03 20.63 5.44
N LYS A 133 10.42 20.48 6.71
CA LYS A 133 11.10 19.30 7.24
C LYS A 133 10.46 18.85 8.53
N MET A 134 10.18 17.56 8.63
CA MET A 134 9.68 16.93 9.85
C MET A 134 10.60 15.79 10.26
N ILE A 135 10.78 15.58 11.55
CA ILE A 135 11.62 14.51 12.08
C ILE A 135 10.79 13.69 13.05
N SER A 136 10.83 12.38 12.89
CA SER A 136 10.25 11.42 13.83
C SER A 136 11.32 10.44 14.30
N THR A 137 11.35 10.22 15.62
CA THR A 137 12.18 9.19 16.26
C THR A 137 11.34 8.03 16.80
N GLN A 138 10.00 8.11 16.59
CA GLN A 138 9.05 7.13 17.08
C GLN A 138 8.35 6.49 15.89
N GLY A 139 8.75 5.27 15.58
CA GLY A 139 8.07 4.41 14.60
C GLY A 139 7.49 3.19 15.31
N THR A 140 6.32 2.73 14.87
CA THR A 140 5.73 1.47 15.34
C THR A 140 5.98 0.40 14.29
N ASN A 141 6.78 -0.60 14.63
CA ASN A 141 7.13 -1.72 13.71
C ASN A 141 7.66 -1.24 12.35
N GLY A 142 8.50 -0.19 12.33
CA GLY A 142 9.05 0.39 11.10
C GLY A 142 8.11 1.36 10.38
N PHE A 143 6.92 1.65 10.91
CA PHE A 143 6.00 2.63 10.34
C PHE A 143 6.19 4.00 10.99
N TYR A 144 6.35 5.02 10.17
CA TYR A 144 6.46 6.42 10.55
C TYR A 144 5.35 7.22 9.85
N THR A 145 4.70 8.13 10.56
CA THR A 145 3.63 8.97 10.01
C THR A 145 3.97 10.44 10.17
N PHE A 146 3.63 11.22 9.14
CA PHE A 146 3.86 12.66 9.09
C PHE A 146 2.58 13.36 8.63
N ALA A 147 2.22 14.46 9.26
CA ALA A 147 1.11 15.30 8.86
C ALA A 147 1.67 16.66 8.40
N VAL A 148 1.67 16.90 7.10
CA VAL A 148 2.21 18.10 6.47
C VAL A 148 1.06 19.02 6.07
N PRO A 149 0.80 20.11 6.80
CA PRO A 149 -0.22 21.08 6.40
C PRO A 149 0.25 21.85 5.17
N THR A 150 -0.64 22.07 4.21
CA THR A 150 -0.44 22.98 3.08
C THR A 150 -1.32 24.22 3.21
N GLN A 151 -0.97 25.28 2.50
CA GLN A 151 -1.74 26.51 2.44
C GLN A 151 -2.67 26.50 1.22
N ALA A 152 -3.78 27.25 1.29
CA ALA A 152 -4.76 27.30 0.21
C ALA A 152 -4.20 27.95 -1.08
N ASP A 153 -3.15 28.76 -0.95
CA ASP A 153 -2.44 29.45 -2.03
C ASP A 153 -1.15 28.72 -2.47
N ASP A 154 -0.88 27.55 -1.91
CA ASP A 154 0.25 26.75 -2.33
C ASP A 154 0.14 26.31 -3.81
N PRO A 155 1.26 26.23 -4.53
CA PRO A 155 1.26 25.92 -5.94
C PRO A 155 0.78 24.47 -6.19
N THR A 156 -0.09 24.30 -7.18
CA THR A 156 -0.48 23.00 -7.71
C THR A 156 0.63 22.38 -8.54
N GLY A 157 0.65 21.05 -8.63
CA GLY A 157 1.61 20.31 -9.43
C GLY A 157 2.20 19.10 -8.69
N LEU A 158 3.35 18.63 -9.20
CA LEU A 158 4.09 17.52 -8.60
C LEU A 158 5.07 18.06 -7.55
N TRP A 159 4.77 17.76 -6.30
CA TRP A 159 5.66 17.99 -5.17
C TRP A 159 6.55 16.78 -4.94
N ASN A 160 7.66 16.96 -4.27
CA ASN A 160 8.61 15.90 -4.01
C ASN A 160 8.79 15.70 -2.50
N ALA A 161 8.56 14.48 -2.05
CA ALA A 161 8.82 14.04 -0.70
C ALA A 161 10.09 13.18 -0.66
N TYR A 162 11.00 13.51 0.25
CA TYR A 162 12.20 12.73 0.51
C TYR A 162 12.20 12.29 1.96
N VAL A 163 12.28 10.99 2.20
CA VAL A 163 12.49 10.44 3.54
C VAL A 163 13.95 10.00 3.67
N LYS A 164 14.65 10.57 4.64
CA LYS A 164 16.07 10.31 4.90
C LYS A 164 16.25 9.53 6.19
N VAL A 165 16.96 8.42 6.13
CA VAL A 165 17.29 7.57 7.29
C VAL A 165 18.59 6.82 7.03
N GLY A 166 19.49 6.75 8.02
CA GLY A 166 20.72 5.96 7.95
C GLY A 166 21.62 6.30 6.76
N GLY A 167 21.64 7.56 6.31
CA GLY A 167 22.41 7.99 5.14
C GLY A 167 21.80 7.52 3.79
N THR A 168 20.56 7.08 3.80
CA THR A 168 19.76 6.69 2.63
C THR A 168 18.61 7.66 2.45
N ALA A 169 18.21 7.93 1.20
CA ALA A 169 17.08 8.79 0.87
C ALA A 169 16.08 8.04 -0.03
N PHE A 170 14.83 8.02 0.39
CA PHE A 170 13.71 7.49 -0.38
C PHE A 170 12.90 8.65 -0.94
N HIS A 171 12.37 8.52 -2.16
CA HIS A 171 11.66 9.57 -2.86
C HIS A 171 10.26 9.14 -3.26
N LYS A 172 9.32 10.09 -3.20
CA LYS A 172 7.95 9.96 -3.72
C LYS A 172 7.48 11.29 -4.29
N SER A 173 6.90 11.26 -5.49
CA SER A 173 6.16 12.40 -6.02
C SER A 173 4.76 12.44 -5.43
N LEU A 174 4.34 13.62 -4.95
CA LEU A 174 3.02 13.90 -4.42
C LEU A 174 2.28 14.83 -5.37
N ARG A 175 1.04 14.53 -5.67
CA ARG A 175 0.23 15.34 -6.59
C ARG A 175 -0.70 16.24 -5.81
N ILE A 176 -0.54 17.56 -5.95
CA ILE A 176 -1.44 18.56 -5.36
C ILE A 176 -2.13 19.29 -6.50
N GLU A 177 -3.46 19.18 -6.61
CA GLU A 177 -4.22 19.74 -7.71
C GLU A 177 -5.54 20.37 -7.24
N THR A 178 -5.95 21.45 -7.90
CA THR A 178 -7.29 22.00 -7.70
C THR A 178 -8.29 21.20 -8.52
N ILE A 179 -9.12 20.40 -7.86
CA ILE A 179 -10.18 19.65 -8.51
C ILE A 179 -11.33 20.62 -8.81
N LYS A 180 -11.53 20.96 -10.08
CA LYS A 180 -12.71 21.70 -10.53
C LYS A 180 -13.76 20.67 -10.97
N PRO A 181 -15.01 20.75 -10.47
CA PRO A 181 -16.08 19.88 -10.97
C PRO A 181 -16.31 20.14 -12.47
N ASN A 182 -16.60 19.09 -13.22
CA ASN A 182 -16.95 19.20 -14.64
C ASN A 182 -18.18 20.12 -14.79
N ARG A 183 -18.01 21.22 -15.52
CA ARG A 183 -19.09 22.19 -15.80
C ARG A 183 -19.90 21.80 -17.04
N LEU A 184 -19.46 20.82 -17.81
CA LEU A 184 -20.12 20.37 -19.03
C LEU A 184 -20.68 18.97 -18.84
N LYS A 185 -21.98 18.84 -19.03
CA LYS A 185 -22.68 17.55 -19.17
C LYS A 185 -23.05 17.38 -20.63
N ILE A 186 -22.43 16.46 -21.34
CA ILE A 186 -22.81 16.12 -22.72
C ILE A 186 -23.84 15.00 -22.64
N THR A 187 -25.04 15.25 -23.17
CA THR A 187 -26.07 14.22 -23.35
C THR A 187 -26.17 13.94 -24.84
N LEU A 188 -25.87 12.69 -25.23
CA LEU A 188 -26.05 12.21 -26.60
C LEU A 188 -27.44 11.57 -26.69
N ALA A 189 -28.33 12.12 -27.53
CA ALA A 189 -29.55 11.47 -27.91
C ALA A 189 -29.39 10.95 -29.35
N LEU A 190 -29.53 9.63 -29.53
CA LEU A 190 -29.56 9.04 -30.86
C LEU A 190 -31.01 9.04 -31.33
N PRO A 191 -31.30 9.45 -32.57
CA PRO A 191 -32.63 9.28 -33.14
C PRO A 191 -32.96 7.79 -33.30
N THR A 192 -34.13 7.38 -32.84
CA THR A 192 -34.73 6.03 -33.06
C THR A 192 -35.18 5.86 -34.46
#